data_3820ea331eb73b4fd388a3612e047f25
#
_entry.id   3820ea331eb73b4fd388a3612e047f25
#
_cell.length_a   1.000
_cell.length_b   1.000
_cell.length_c   1.000
_cell.angle_alpha   90.00
_cell.angle_beta   90.00
_cell.angle_gamma   90.00
#
_symmetry.space_group_name_H-M   'P 1'
#
loop_
_entity.id
_entity.type
_entity.pdbx_description
1 polymer ?
#
loop_
_entity_poly.entity_id
_entity_poly.type
_entity_poly.pdbx_seq_one_letter_code
_entity_poly.pdbx_strand_id
1 'polypeptide(L)'
;MERPGRARRYRWWLALAALALLALAAFFLMWRPALPAQAAPARFDAQVAARGAQLSKLGMCASCHTADPARPFAGGLAMATPFGTVFSTNITPHAGTGIGGWSLAAFERAMRQGVSRDGRLLYPAFPYTHYTKLAQDDMRALYAYFLTRPALDAPARENRMRFPFGFRPLLAFWNLLYLDESPWQPDPGQPAAWNRGAYIANTLAHCSACHTPRTALGGPDIERQFDGGEADDWYAPALNARSPTPLPWTQAHLAQYLRTGIAPGHAIAGGPMQDVVVQLGQADQNDVAALATYIHGFLKQAPASAPAARTPGPLPAPRDDDPDLARMRLGYETYAMACASCHDAGRGPSSGAALQLQQAVALYDPDPRSLVHIIREGIVPLDDAPGRWMPGFGTELDEARITALAAYLRRYGAGAEPWPGLEKSVEDAVKNKRKP
;
A
#
# COMPACT_ATOMS: atom_id res chain seq x y z
N MET A 1 -33.49 21.31 -59.26
CA MET A 1 -32.97 21.93 -58.04
C MET A 1 -33.42 21.09 -56.84
N GLU A 2 -32.63 20.11 -56.42
CA GLU A 2 -32.96 19.28 -55.31
C GLU A 2 -32.70 20.06 -54.00
N ARG A 3 -33.65 19.97 -53.09
CA ARG A 3 -33.60 20.67 -51.79
C ARG A 3 -32.61 19.96 -50.82
N PRO A 4 -31.41 20.48 -50.57
CA PRO A 4 -30.42 19.83 -49.71
C PRO A 4 -30.76 19.89 -48.22
N GLY A 5 -31.96 20.32 -47.83
CA GLY A 5 -32.34 20.60 -46.46
C GLY A 5 -32.82 19.40 -45.63
N ARG A 6 -33.49 18.39 -46.22
CA ARG A 6 -34.13 17.31 -45.46
C ARG A 6 -33.14 16.27 -44.93
N ALA A 7 -32.22 15.79 -45.76
CA ALA A 7 -31.22 14.81 -45.37
C ALA A 7 -30.24 15.35 -44.28
N ARG A 8 -29.86 16.62 -44.41
CA ARG A 8 -29.00 17.30 -43.40
C ARG A 8 -29.72 17.45 -42.05
N ARG A 9 -31.03 17.87 -42.08
CA ARG A 9 -31.83 17.96 -40.83
C ARG A 9 -32.02 16.59 -40.17
N TYR A 10 -32.27 15.52 -40.91
CA TYR A 10 -32.39 14.16 -40.40
C TYR A 10 -31.10 13.67 -39.73
N ARG A 11 -29.94 13.94 -40.34
CA ARG A 11 -28.62 13.62 -39.73
C ARG A 11 -28.40 14.36 -38.40
N TRP A 12 -28.84 15.61 -38.29
CA TRP A 12 -28.77 16.36 -37.03
C TRP A 12 -29.70 15.77 -35.95
N TRP A 13 -30.89 15.35 -36.29
CA TRP A 13 -31.80 14.68 -35.36
C TRP A 13 -31.28 13.34 -34.91
N LEU A 14 -30.67 12.54 -35.78
CA LEU A 14 -30.00 11.29 -35.39
C LEU A 14 -28.82 11.55 -34.47
N ALA A 15 -28.00 12.57 -34.72
CA ALA A 15 -26.88 12.94 -33.85
C ALA A 15 -27.37 13.41 -32.48
N LEU A 16 -28.44 14.21 -32.42
CA LEU A 16 -29.05 14.63 -31.16
C LEU A 16 -29.67 13.45 -30.40
N ALA A 17 -30.35 12.55 -31.07
CA ALA A 17 -30.88 11.34 -30.43
C ALA A 17 -29.77 10.43 -29.89
N ALA A 18 -28.70 10.23 -30.65
CA ALA A 18 -27.53 9.49 -30.19
C ALA A 18 -26.87 10.14 -28.95
N LEU A 19 -26.70 11.47 -28.98
CA LEU A 19 -26.18 12.23 -27.85
C LEU A 19 -27.09 12.12 -26.60
N ALA A 20 -28.40 12.20 -26.79
CA ALA A 20 -29.38 12.04 -25.72
C ALA A 20 -29.35 10.63 -25.14
N LEU A 21 -29.19 9.59 -25.95
CA LEU A 21 -29.04 8.20 -25.50
C LEU A 21 -27.72 8.00 -24.73
N LEU A 22 -26.63 8.57 -25.22
CA LEU A 22 -25.33 8.54 -24.50
C LEU A 22 -25.42 9.28 -23.17
N ALA A 23 -26.05 10.45 -23.13
CA ALA A 23 -26.25 11.21 -21.90
C ALA A 23 -27.12 10.44 -20.90
N LEU A 24 -28.17 9.76 -21.36
CA LEU A 24 -29.04 8.93 -20.54
C LEU A 24 -28.28 7.71 -20.00
N ALA A 25 -27.51 7.04 -20.85
CA ALA A 25 -26.66 5.91 -20.44
C ALA A 25 -25.62 6.36 -19.40
N ALA A 26 -24.95 7.49 -19.64
CA ALA A 26 -24.01 8.08 -18.68
C ALA A 26 -24.68 8.45 -17.35
N PHE A 27 -25.90 9.01 -17.41
CA PHE A 27 -26.69 9.30 -16.22
C PHE A 27 -26.96 8.04 -15.39
N PHE A 28 -27.46 6.96 -15.98
CA PHE A 28 -27.73 5.70 -15.29
C PHE A 28 -26.45 5.02 -14.80
N LEU A 29 -25.33 5.19 -15.50
CA LEU A 29 -24.03 4.72 -15.05
C LEU A 29 -23.54 5.46 -13.79
N MET A 30 -23.71 6.78 -13.77
CA MET A 30 -23.24 7.64 -12.69
C MET A 30 -24.19 7.70 -11.49
N TRP A 31 -25.51 7.51 -11.74
CA TRP A 31 -26.52 7.62 -10.70
C TRP A 31 -26.62 6.32 -9.89
N ARG A 32 -26.56 6.46 -8.59
CA ARG A 32 -26.73 5.36 -7.63
C ARG A 32 -27.75 5.79 -6.57
N PRO A 33 -28.88 5.07 -6.40
CA PRO A 33 -29.89 5.45 -5.40
C PRO A 33 -29.32 5.32 -4.00
N ALA A 34 -29.74 6.24 -3.10
CA ALA A 34 -29.49 6.09 -1.69
C ALA A 34 -30.27 4.88 -1.13
N LEU A 35 -29.64 4.14 -0.23
CA LEU A 35 -30.31 3.10 0.54
C LEU A 35 -30.86 3.70 1.83
N PRO A 36 -32.04 3.26 2.31
CA PRO A 36 -32.60 3.76 3.55
C PRO A 36 -31.68 3.47 4.73
N ALA A 37 -31.73 4.37 5.72
CA ALA A 37 -31.08 4.10 6.98
C ALA A 37 -31.82 2.94 7.67
N GLN A 38 -31.05 2.02 8.24
CA GLN A 38 -31.59 0.88 8.98
C GLN A 38 -30.82 0.75 10.29
N ALA A 39 -31.54 0.62 11.39
CA ALA A 39 -30.89 0.33 12.65
C ALA A 39 -30.16 -1.02 12.60
N ALA A 40 -28.97 -1.04 13.17
CA ALA A 40 -28.22 -2.29 13.30
C ALA A 40 -29.01 -3.32 14.12
N PRO A 41 -28.82 -4.64 13.88
CA PRO A 41 -29.33 -5.67 14.77
C PRO A 41 -28.90 -5.40 16.22
N ALA A 42 -29.82 -5.62 17.16
CA ALA A 42 -29.55 -5.40 18.57
C ALA A 42 -28.43 -6.28 19.15
N ARG A 43 -28.16 -7.41 18.50
CA ARG A 43 -27.09 -8.35 18.87
C ARG A 43 -26.53 -9.02 17.63
N PHE A 44 -25.25 -9.29 17.69
CA PHE A 44 -24.52 -10.12 16.71
C PHE A 44 -24.03 -11.39 17.42
N ASP A 45 -23.89 -12.45 16.66
CA ASP A 45 -23.22 -13.66 17.12
C ASP A 45 -21.75 -13.34 17.47
N ALA A 46 -21.32 -13.74 18.67
CA ALA A 46 -20.00 -13.43 19.19
C ALA A 46 -18.88 -14.08 18.36
N GLN A 47 -19.10 -15.29 17.81
CA GLN A 47 -18.11 -15.97 16.97
C GLN A 47 -17.97 -15.29 15.61
N VAL A 48 -19.09 -14.85 15.03
CA VAL A 48 -19.10 -14.07 13.79
C VAL A 48 -18.35 -12.75 13.98
N ALA A 49 -18.62 -12.03 15.08
CA ALA A 49 -17.90 -10.79 15.38
C ALA A 49 -16.40 -11.03 15.66
N ALA A 50 -16.03 -12.11 16.34
CA ALA A 50 -14.63 -12.49 16.58
C ALA A 50 -13.91 -12.82 15.26
N ARG A 51 -14.57 -13.54 14.35
CA ARG A 51 -14.05 -13.75 12.97
C ARG A 51 -13.82 -12.40 12.27
N GLY A 52 -14.79 -11.48 12.33
CA GLY A 52 -14.65 -10.14 11.76
C GLY A 52 -13.47 -9.36 12.33
N ALA A 53 -13.17 -9.52 13.62
CA ALA A 53 -11.99 -8.92 14.25
C ALA A 53 -10.69 -9.43 13.61
N GLN A 54 -10.56 -10.73 13.34
CA GLN A 54 -9.39 -11.29 12.67
C GLN A 54 -9.29 -10.82 11.21
N LEU A 55 -10.41 -10.80 10.48
CA LEU A 55 -10.48 -10.29 9.11
C LEU A 55 -10.12 -8.81 9.01
N SER A 56 -10.53 -8.00 10.01
CA SER A 56 -10.18 -6.57 10.08
C SER A 56 -8.68 -6.33 10.23
N LYS A 57 -7.96 -7.23 10.93
CA LYS A 57 -6.50 -7.18 11.04
C LYS A 57 -5.84 -7.56 9.70
N LEU A 58 -6.30 -8.65 9.07
CA LEU A 58 -5.83 -9.05 7.74
C LEU A 58 -6.08 -7.98 6.68
N GLY A 59 -7.18 -7.22 6.80
CA GLY A 59 -7.54 -6.11 5.92
C GLY A 59 -6.94 -4.77 6.31
N MET A 60 -6.15 -4.73 7.39
CA MET A 60 -5.47 -3.51 7.88
C MET A 60 -6.42 -2.31 8.04
N CYS A 61 -7.69 -2.57 8.40
CA CYS A 61 -8.72 -1.53 8.43
C CYS A 61 -8.38 -0.39 9.40
N ALA A 62 -7.73 -0.71 10.54
CA ALA A 62 -7.31 0.27 11.53
C ALA A 62 -6.25 1.23 10.98
N SER A 63 -5.33 0.79 10.12
CA SER A 63 -4.25 1.63 9.58
C SER A 63 -4.78 2.87 8.84
N CYS A 64 -5.89 2.74 8.10
CA CYS A 64 -6.53 3.87 7.43
C CYS A 64 -7.60 4.54 8.31
N HIS A 65 -8.38 3.77 9.08
CA HIS A 65 -9.55 4.30 9.79
C HIS A 65 -9.27 4.74 11.23
N THR A 66 -7.99 4.80 11.67
CA THR A 66 -7.58 5.26 13.00
C THR A 66 -6.50 6.34 12.88
N ALA A 67 -6.89 7.59 12.69
CA ALA A 67 -5.95 8.70 12.68
C ALA A 67 -5.47 9.06 14.10
N ASP A 68 -6.29 8.82 15.11
CA ASP A 68 -6.00 9.00 16.53
C ASP A 68 -6.10 7.65 17.23
N PRO A 69 -5.01 7.11 17.79
CA PRO A 69 -5.04 5.83 18.52
C PRO A 69 -6.06 5.76 19.67
N ALA A 70 -6.38 6.89 20.30
CA ALA A 70 -7.41 6.97 21.34
C ALA A 70 -8.84 6.84 20.77
N ARG A 71 -9.01 6.95 19.46
CA ARG A 71 -10.31 6.93 18.77
C ARG A 71 -10.32 5.92 17.61
N PRO A 72 -10.14 4.61 17.89
CA PRO A 72 -10.01 3.59 16.86
C PRO A 72 -11.24 3.55 15.94
N PHE A 73 -11.00 3.43 14.66
CA PHE A 73 -11.99 3.39 13.57
C PHE A 73 -12.82 4.67 13.39
N ALA A 74 -12.45 5.78 14.04
CA ALA A 74 -13.15 7.07 13.87
C ALA A 74 -12.78 7.78 12.55
N GLY A 75 -11.84 7.27 11.78
CA GLY A 75 -11.38 7.87 10.52
C GLY A 75 -10.52 9.11 10.74
N GLY A 76 -10.48 9.98 9.71
CA GLY A 76 -9.78 11.27 9.77
C GLY A 76 -8.36 11.26 9.20
N LEU A 77 -7.80 10.09 8.84
CA LEU A 77 -6.47 10.00 8.23
C LEU A 77 -6.47 10.65 6.84
N ALA A 78 -5.49 11.51 6.61
CA ALA A 78 -5.25 12.13 5.32
C ALA A 78 -4.36 11.21 4.45
N MET A 79 -4.90 10.75 3.33
CA MET A 79 -4.19 9.94 2.36
C MET A 79 -3.89 10.78 1.13
N ALA A 80 -2.61 11.09 0.91
CA ALA A 80 -2.16 11.81 -0.26
C ALA A 80 -2.22 10.90 -1.51
N THR A 81 -2.70 11.44 -2.61
CA THR A 81 -2.72 10.75 -3.91
C THR A 81 -2.26 11.71 -5.01
N PRO A 82 -1.85 11.25 -6.17
CA PRO A 82 -1.57 12.12 -7.32
C PRO A 82 -2.75 13.01 -7.73
N PHE A 83 -3.97 12.63 -7.35
CA PHE A 83 -5.22 13.31 -7.71
C PHE A 83 -5.73 14.27 -6.63
N GLY A 84 -5.09 14.32 -5.47
CA GLY A 84 -5.47 15.11 -4.31
C GLY A 84 -5.45 14.31 -3.01
N THR A 85 -6.01 14.87 -1.94
CA THR A 85 -6.05 14.22 -0.62
C THR A 85 -7.43 13.64 -0.35
N VAL A 86 -7.48 12.35 -0.01
CA VAL A 86 -8.67 11.64 0.46
C VAL A 86 -8.59 11.48 1.97
N PHE A 87 -9.68 11.70 2.68
CA PHE A 87 -9.76 11.47 4.12
C PHE A 87 -10.56 10.21 4.42
N SER A 88 -10.01 9.35 5.28
CA SER A 88 -10.73 8.16 5.74
C SER A 88 -11.96 8.54 6.56
N THR A 89 -13.00 7.72 6.47
CA THR A 89 -14.28 7.98 7.13
C THR A 89 -14.39 7.22 8.44
N ASN A 90 -15.29 7.66 9.31
CA ASN A 90 -15.70 6.96 10.51
C ASN A 90 -16.45 5.67 10.14
N ILE A 91 -15.95 4.51 10.58
CA ILE A 91 -16.58 3.19 10.40
C ILE A 91 -17.05 2.58 11.72
N THR A 92 -17.14 3.41 12.80
CA THR A 92 -17.77 3.00 14.05
C THR A 92 -19.30 2.99 13.93
N PRO A 93 -20.04 2.33 14.86
CA PRO A 93 -21.51 2.25 14.81
C PRO A 93 -22.22 3.55 15.23
N HIS A 94 -21.58 4.71 15.11
CA HIS A 94 -22.25 5.98 15.34
C HIS A 94 -23.28 6.25 14.22
N ALA A 95 -24.54 6.54 14.61
CA ALA A 95 -25.65 6.61 13.66
C ALA A 95 -25.54 7.78 12.66
N GLY A 96 -25.02 8.92 13.11
CA GLY A 96 -24.93 10.14 12.29
C GLY A 96 -23.64 10.25 11.47
N THR A 97 -22.49 9.93 12.05
CA THR A 97 -21.17 10.16 11.46
C THR A 97 -20.43 8.89 11.05
N GLY A 98 -20.91 7.71 11.48
CA GLY A 98 -20.36 6.41 11.20
C GLY A 98 -21.27 5.52 10.35
N ILE A 99 -21.15 4.21 10.52
CA ILE A 99 -21.93 3.21 9.79
C ILE A 99 -23.10 2.61 10.60
N GLY A 100 -23.46 3.19 11.76
CA GLY A 100 -24.53 2.67 12.63
C GLY A 100 -25.93 2.68 12.00
N GLY A 101 -26.15 3.53 11.01
CA GLY A 101 -27.38 3.55 10.20
C GLY A 101 -27.31 2.76 8.90
N TRP A 102 -26.29 1.92 8.70
CA TRP A 102 -26.10 1.15 7.48
C TRP A 102 -26.68 -0.26 7.64
N SER A 103 -27.46 -0.69 6.67
CA SER A 103 -27.81 -2.11 6.53
C SER A 103 -26.61 -2.92 6.06
N LEU A 104 -26.65 -4.25 6.20
CA LEU A 104 -25.64 -5.14 5.61
C LEU A 104 -25.53 -4.88 4.09
N ALA A 105 -26.65 -4.71 3.40
CA ALA A 105 -26.63 -4.42 1.95
C ALA A 105 -25.93 -3.08 1.61
N ALA A 106 -26.05 -2.05 2.46
CA ALA A 106 -25.34 -0.80 2.27
C ALA A 106 -23.82 -0.96 2.50
N PHE A 107 -23.44 -1.74 3.52
CA PHE A 107 -22.05 -2.07 3.79
C PHE A 107 -21.43 -2.89 2.64
N GLU A 108 -22.11 -3.93 2.20
CA GLU A 108 -21.69 -4.76 1.06
C GLU A 108 -21.55 -3.95 -0.22
N ARG A 109 -22.49 -3.04 -0.50
CA ARG A 109 -22.38 -2.16 -1.67
C ARG A 109 -21.16 -1.25 -1.61
N ALA A 110 -20.80 -0.74 -0.44
CA ALA A 110 -19.60 0.06 -0.27
C ALA A 110 -18.33 -0.78 -0.49
N MET A 111 -18.28 -1.96 0.09
CA MET A 111 -17.13 -2.86 0.00
C MET A 111 -16.96 -3.47 -1.40
N ARG A 112 -18.05 -3.76 -2.11
CA ARG A 112 -17.98 -4.42 -3.43
C ARG A 112 -17.93 -3.46 -4.59
N GLN A 113 -18.68 -2.36 -4.52
CA GLN A 113 -18.92 -1.47 -5.66
C GLN A 113 -18.34 -0.07 -5.45
N GLY A 114 -17.79 0.22 -4.25
CA GLY A 114 -17.32 1.56 -3.94
C GLY A 114 -18.46 2.59 -3.92
N VAL A 115 -19.67 2.20 -3.45
CA VAL A 115 -20.84 3.08 -3.39
C VAL A 115 -21.34 3.18 -1.97
N SER A 116 -21.31 4.37 -1.38
CA SER A 116 -21.77 4.60 -0.02
C SER A 116 -23.29 4.46 0.11
N ARG A 117 -23.80 4.42 1.37
CA ARG A 117 -25.23 4.29 1.63
C ARG A 117 -26.07 5.39 0.97
N ASP A 118 -25.56 6.60 0.89
CA ASP A 118 -26.22 7.74 0.26
C ASP A 118 -26.09 7.80 -1.28
N GLY A 119 -25.46 6.79 -1.88
CA GLY A 119 -25.30 6.70 -3.34
C GLY A 119 -24.06 7.39 -3.89
N ARG A 120 -23.23 8.00 -3.04
CA ARG A 120 -21.98 8.61 -3.52
C ARG A 120 -20.95 7.55 -3.89
N LEU A 121 -20.26 7.74 -5.02
CA LEU A 121 -19.11 6.92 -5.40
C LEU A 121 -17.93 7.22 -4.48
N LEU A 122 -17.24 6.19 -4.03
CA LEU A 122 -16.08 6.26 -3.16
C LEU A 122 -14.79 6.31 -4.01
N TYR A 123 -13.78 7.05 -3.53
CA TYR A 123 -12.47 7.06 -4.19
C TYR A 123 -11.75 5.74 -3.99
N PRO A 124 -11.02 5.24 -5.00
CA PRO A 124 -10.34 3.94 -4.95
C PRO A 124 -9.06 3.91 -4.06
N ALA A 125 -8.82 4.97 -3.26
CA ALA A 125 -7.99 4.89 -2.08
C ALA A 125 -8.59 3.93 -1.04
N PHE A 126 -9.90 3.75 -1.03
CA PHE A 126 -10.58 2.61 -0.43
C PHE A 126 -10.52 1.43 -1.40
N PRO A 127 -9.85 0.31 -1.07
CA PRO A 127 -9.50 -0.73 -2.05
C PRO A 127 -10.67 -1.69 -2.36
N TYR A 128 -11.85 -1.14 -2.72
CA TYR A 128 -13.03 -1.94 -3.04
C TYR A 128 -12.82 -2.85 -4.27
N THR A 129 -11.87 -2.53 -5.14
CA THR A 129 -11.49 -3.42 -6.26
C THR A 129 -10.93 -4.77 -5.80
N HIS A 130 -10.46 -4.84 -4.55
CA HIS A 130 -10.04 -6.07 -3.89
C HIS A 130 -11.18 -6.64 -3.04
N TYR A 131 -11.82 -5.81 -2.24
CA TYR A 131 -12.90 -6.24 -1.34
C TYR A 131 -14.13 -6.78 -2.06
N THR A 132 -14.34 -6.39 -3.33
CA THR A 132 -15.41 -6.95 -4.17
C THR A 132 -15.38 -8.48 -4.24
N LYS A 133 -14.19 -9.09 -4.12
CA LYS A 133 -13.96 -10.53 -4.21
C LYS A 133 -14.14 -11.27 -2.87
N LEU A 134 -14.47 -10.57 -1.78
CA LEU A 134 -14.68 -11.18 -0.46
C LEU A 134 -15.85 -12.17 -0.46
N ALA A 135 -15.67 -13.27 0.24
CA ALA A 135 -16.75 -14.23 0.52
C ALA A 135 -17.86 -13.58 1.34
N GLN A 136 -19.10 -14.01 1.13
CA GLN A 136 -20.28 -13.44 1.78
C GLN A 136 -20.22 -13.53 3.31
N ASP A 137 -19.72 -14.65 3.84
CA ASP A 137 -19.62 -14.83 5.29
C ASP A 137 -18.55 -13.94 5.92
N ASP A 138 -17.44 -13.67 5.20
CA ASP A 138 -16.42 -12.74 5.65
C ASP A 138 -16.95 -11.29 5.65
N MET A 139 -17.76 -10.94 4.65
CA MET A 139 -18.44 -9.64 4.60
C MET A 139 -19.38 -9.45 5.79
N ARG A 140 -20.19 -10.47 6.13
CA ARG A 140 -21.07 -10.48 7.31
C ARG A 140 -20.27 -10.36 8.60
N ALA A 141 -19.15 -11.06 8.70
CA ALA A 141 -18.29 -11.05 9.87
C ALA A 141 -17.67 -9.65 10.10
N LEU A 142 -17.15 -9.01 9.05
CA LEU A 142 -16.64 -7.63 9.14
C LEU A 142 -17.73 -6.65 9.56
N TYR A 143 -18.91 -6.73 8.96
CA TYR A 143 -20.06 -5.89 9.34
C TYR A 143 -20.42 -6.06 10.81
N ALA A 144 -20.57 -7.31 11.30
CA ALA A 144 -20.83 -7.60 12.69
C ALA A 144 -19.76 -7.02 13.63
N TYR A 145 -18.49 -7.19 13.26
CA TYR A 145 -17.38 -6.64 14.07
C TYR A 145 -17.45 -5.13 14.18
N PHE A 146 -17.56 -4.39 13.08
CA PHE A 146 -17.58 -2.93 13.15
C PHE A 146 -18.79 -2.39 13.90
N LEU A 147 -19.94 -3.03 13.79
CA LEU A 147 -21.14 -2.63 14.52
C LEU A 147 -21.14 -3.00 16.01
N THR A 148 -20.18 -3.80 16.47
CA THR A 148 -19.95 -4.07 17.90
C THR A 148 -18.89 -3.14 18.53
N ARG A 149 -18.29 -2.23 17.77
CA ARG A 149 -17.30 -1.29 18.31
C ARG A 149 -18.00 -0.16 19.11
N PRO A 150 -17.27 0.54 19.98
CA PRO A 150 -17.79 1.77 20.59
C PRO A 150 -18.19 2.79 19.52
N ALA A 151 -19.37 3.38 19.66
CA ALA A 151 -19.81 4.44 18.77
C ALA A 151 -19.07 5.75 19.08
N LEU A 152 -18.39 6.31 18.09
CA LEU A 152 -17.63 7.55 18.22
C LEU A 152 -18.21 8.59 17.28
N ASP A 153 -18.54 9.77 17.79
CA ASP A 153 -18.95 10.89 16.96
C ASP A 153 -17.71 11.54 16.32
N ALA A 154 -17.54 11.31 15.03
CA ALA A 154 -16.43 11.83 14.23
C ALA A 154 -16.91 12.19 12.82
N PRO A 155 -17.28 13.45 12.58
CA PRO A 155 -17.69 13.91 11.27
C PRO A 155 -16.62 13.70 10.21
N ALA A 156 -17.02 13.25 9.03
CA ALA A 156 -16.12 13.04 7.91
C ALA A 156 -15.53 14.38 7.44
N ARG A 157 -14.21 14.41 7.21
CA ARG A 157 -13.53 15.54 6.58
C ARG A 157 -13.78 15.50 5.06
N GLU A 158 -13.89 16.69 4.45
CA GLU A 158 -14.05 16.79 3.00
C GLU A 158 -12.73 16.48 2.28
N ASN A 159 -12.83 15.68 1.22
CA ASN A 159 -11.70 15.36 0.36
C ASN A 159 -11.24 16.59 -0.43
N ARG A 160 -9.93 16.77 -0.56
CA ARG A 160 -9.30 17.89 -1.27
C ARG A 160 -8.76 17.40 -2.63
N MET A 161 -9.65 17.22 -3.60
CA MET A 161 -9.29 16.70 -4.91
C MET A 161 -8.94 17.82 -5.89
N ARG A 162 -7.94 17.59 -6.75
CA ARG A 162 -7.59 18.48 -7.86
C ARG A 162 -8.68 18.41 -8.95
N PHE A 163 -8.93 19.53 -9.63
CA PHE A 163 -9.82 19.51 -10.78
C PHE A 163 -9.21 18.64 -11.92
N PRO A 164 -9.98 17.79 -12.61
CA PRO A 164 -11.44 17.57 -12.48
C PRO A 164 -11.84 16.44 -11.52
N PHE A 165 -10.90 15.83 -10.78
CA PHE A 165 -11.09 14.62 -9.97
C PHE A 165 -12.02 14.81 -8.76
N GLY A 166 -12.37 16.05 -8.40
CA GLY A 166 -13.41 16.34 -7.42
C GLY A 166 -14.83 15.98 -7.89
N PHE A 167 -15.04 15.82 -9.19
CA PHE A 167 -16.33 15.42 -9.76
C PHE A 167 -16.51 13.90 -9.64
N ARG A 168 -17.05 13.43 -8.50
CA ARG A 168 -17.18 11.99 -8.15
C ARG A 168 -17.86 11.13 -9.22
N PRO A 169 -18.85 11.58 -10.01
CA PRO A 169 -19.44 10.75 -11.04
C PRO A 169 -18.44 10.19 -12.08
N LEU A 170 -17.27 10.82 -12.26
CA LEU A 170 -16.20 10.27 -13.12
C LEU A 170 -15.69 8.91 -12.64
N LEU A 171 -15.83 8.60 -11.34
CA LEU A 171 -15.45 7.30 -10.78
C LEU A 171 -16.30 6.15 -11.35
N ALA A 172 -17.50 6.41 -11.88
CA ALA A 172 -18.29 5.39 -12.57
C ALA A 172 -17.58 4.86 -13.83
N PHE A 173 -16.92 5.75 -14.59
CA PHE A 173 -16.12 5.37 -15.75
C PHE A 173 -14.82 4.67 -15.34
N TRP A 174 -14.20 5.12 -14.24
CA TRP A 174 -13.03 4.46 -13.67
C TRP A 174 -13.38 3.01 -13.26
N ASN A 175 -14.54 2.78 -12.65
CA ASN A 175 -15.01 1.45 -12.27
C ASN A 175 -15.22 0.54 -13.48
N LEU A 176 -15.68 1.05 -14.63
CA LEU A 176 -15.78 0.25 -15.86
C LEU A 176 -14.43 -0.30 -16.34
N LEU A 177 -13.34 0.39 -16.02
CA LEU A 177 -11.99 -0.01 -16.44
C LEU A 177 -11.30 -0.94 -15.44
N TYR A 178 -11.58 -0.78 -14.13
CA TYR A 178 -10.74 -1.38 -13.08
C TYR A 178 -11.52 -2.20 -12.04
N LEU A 179 -12.85 -2.13 -11.98
CA LEU A 179 -13.63 -2.92 -11.05
C LEU A 179 -14.09 -4.22 -11.72
N ASP A 180 -13.53 -5.33 -11.26
CA ASP A 180 -13.94 -6.67 -11.61
C ASP A 180 -14.72 -7.27 -10.42
N GLU A 181 -16.04 -7.34 -10.54
CA GLU A 181 -16.94 -7.85 -9.50
C GLU A 181 -17.02 -9.40 -9.46
N SER A 182 -16.19 -10.10 -10.24
CA SER A 182 -16.13 -11.56 -10.22
C SER A 182 -15.75 -12.06 -8.82
N PRO A 183 -16.48 -13.02 -8.24
CA PRO A 183 -16.12 -13.60 -6.95
C PRO A 183 -14.79 -14.33 -7.04
N TRP A 184 -14.02 -14.30 -5.95
CA TRP A 184 -12.79 -15.07 -5.87
C TRP A 184 -13.08 -16.58 -5.98
N GLN A 185 -12.27 -17.29 -6.74
CA GLN A 185 -12.37 -18.73 -6.91
C GLN A 185 -11.05 -19.40 -6.54
N PRO A 186 -11.06 -20.52 -5.80
CA PRO A 186 -9.85 -21.28 -5.52
C PRO A 186 -9.33 -21.96 -6.80
N ASP A 187 -8.02 -22.04 -6.92
CA ASP A 187 -7.38 -22.84 -7.96
C ASP A 187 -7.33 -24.31 -7.50
N PRO A 188 -8.05 -25.23 -8.17
CA PRO A 188 -8.08 -26.64 -7.80
C PRO A 188 -6.72 -27.35 -7.98
N GLY A 189 -5.80 -26.77 -8.75
CA GLY A 189 -4.44 -27.27 -8.93
C GLY A 189 -3.47 -26.89 -7.81
N GLN A 190 -3.91 -26.07 -6.83
CA GLN A 190 -3.06 -25.58 -5.76
C GLN A 190 -3.47 -26.11 -4.39
N PRO A 191 -2.52 -26.28 -3.45
CA PRO A 191 -2.84 -26.68 -2.08
C PRO A 191 -3.78 -25.69 -1.36
N ALA A 192 -4.51 -26.18 -0.36
CA ALA A 192 -5.44 -25.37 0.43
C ALA A 192 -4.75 -24.13 1.09
N ALA A 193 -3.53 -24.31 1.60
CA ALA A 193 -2.76 -23.19 2.19
C ALA A 193 -2.42 -22.11 1.14
N TRP A 194 -2.05 -22.50 -0.08
CA TRP A 194 -1.82 -21.55 -1.16
C TRP A 194 -3.10 -20.81 -1.53
N ASN A 195 -4.22 -21.52 -1.69
CA ASN A 195 -5.52 -20.93 -1.99
C ASN A 195 -5.98 -19.96 -0.88
N ARG A 196 -5.76 -20.32 0.39
CA ARG A 196 -6.05 -19.40 1.51
C ARG A 196 -5.19 -18.14 1.45
N GLY A 197 -3.89 -18.27 1.19
CA GLY A 197 -2.98 -17.15 1.00
C GLY A 197 -3.35 -16.27 -0.19
N ALA A 198 -3.72 -16.89 -1.32
CA ALA A 198 -4.20 -16.21 -2.51
C ALA A 198 -5.47 -15.40 -2.24
N TYR A 199 -6.43 -15.99 -1.54
CA TYR A 199 -7.64 -15.30 -1.10
C TYR A 199 -7.29 -14.06 -0.26
N ILE A 200 -6.48 -14.21 0.78
CA ILE A 200 -6.10 -13.11 1.67
C ILE A 200 -5.36 -12.01 0.90
N ALA A 201 -4.37 -12.37 0.09
CA ALA A 201 -3.53 -11.41 -0.66
C ALA A 201 -4.33 -10.57 -1.67
N ASN A 202 -5.31 -11.20 -2.35
CA ASN A 202 -6.07 -10.57 -3.42
C ASN A 202 -7.40 -9.94 -2.95
N THR A 203 -7.77 -10.16 -1.68
CA THR A 203 -8.97 -9.57 -1.09
C THR A 203 -8.64 -8.64 0.07
N LEU A 204 -8.45 -9.19 1.28
CA LEU A 204 -8.28 -8.43 2.53
C LEU A 204 -6.97 -7.65 2.56
N ALA A 205 -5.85 -8.35 2.39
CA ALA A 205 -4.52 -7.75 2.51
C ALA A 205 -4.12 -6.90 1.30
N HIS A 206 -4.85 -6.99 0.19
CA HIS A 206 -4.68 -6.18 -1.04
C HIS A 206 -3.21 -5.84 -1.38
N CYS A 207 -2.31 -6.84 -1.26
CA CYS A 207 -0.86 -6.66 -1.43
C CYS A 207 -0.50 -5.98 -2.76
N SER A 208 -1.24 -6.32 -3.84
CA SER A 208 -1.05 -5.71 -5.16
C SER A 208 -1.39 -4.21 -5.21
N ALA A 209 -2.12 -3.67 -4.23
CA ALA A 209 -2.42 -2.23 -4.19
C ALA A 209 -1.16 -1.35 -4.07
N CYS A 210 -0.12 -1.87 -3.39
CA CYS A 210 1.18 -1.20 -3.24
C CYS A 210 2.25 -1.84 -4.13
N HIS A 211 2.27 -3.17 -4.25
CA HIS A 211 3.32 -3.93 -4.94
C HIS A 211 3.07 -4.16 -6.44
N THR A 212 2.10 -3.47 -7.05
CA THR A 212 1.82 -3.48 -8.49
C THR A 212 1.85 -2.06 -9.01
N PRO A 213 2.47 -1.80 -10.17
CA PRO A 213 2.49 -0.47 -10.76
C PRO A 213 1.07 0.03 -11.05
N ARG A 214 0.92 1.34 -11.10
CA ARG A 214 -0.35 1.98 -11.45
C ARG A 214 -0.32 2.53 -12.87
N THR A 215 -1.47 2.47 -13.52
CA THR A 215 -1.71 3.15 -14.80
C THR A 215 -1.79 4.68 -14.59
N ALA A 216 -1.78 5.45 -15.67
CA ALA A 216 -1.93 6.91 -15.64
C ALA A 216 -3.25 7.38 -14.97
N LEU A 217 -4.28 6.54 -14.94
CA LEU A 217 -5.56 6.80 -14.26
C LEU A 217 -5.57 6.29 -12.82
N GLY A 218 -4.44 5.83 -12.28
CA GLY A 218 -4.28 5.39 -10.90
C GLY A 218 -4.85 4.01 -10.60
N GLY A 219 -5.37 3.28 -11.60
CA GLY A 219 -5.78 1.88 -11.45
C GLY A 219 -4.58 0.94 -11.46
N PRO A 220 -4.73 -0.32 -10.96
CA PRO A 220 -3.65 -1.30 -11.00
C PRO A 220 -3.34 -1.71 -12.45
N ASP A 221 -2.06 -1.84 -12.77
CA ASP A 221 -1.59 -2.45 -14.01
C ASP A 221 -1.51 -3.97 -13.81
N ILE A 222 -2.61 -4.68 -14.10
CA ILE A 222 -2.76 -6.10 -13.83
C ILE A 222 -1.80 -6.98 -14.66
N GLU A 223 -1.33 -6.51 -15.81
CA GLU A 223 -0.34 -7.22 -16.64
C GLU A 223 1.03 -7.25 -15.96
N ARG A 224 1.27 -6.32 -15.03
CA ARG A 224 2.50 -6.18 -14.26
C ARG A 224 2.28 -6.45 -12.79
N GLN A 225 1.37 -7.38 -12.47
CA GLN A 225 1.07 -7.72 -11.08
C GLN A 225 2.33 -8.12 -10.30
N PHE A 226 2.52 -7.49 -9.13
CA PHE A 226 3.68 -7.70 -8.26
C PHE A 226 5.04 -7.26 -8.82
N ASP A 227 5.08 -6.45 -9.87
CA ASP A 227 6.33 -5.89 -10.43
C ASP A 227 6.94 -4.76 -9.57
N GLY A 228 6.38 -4.49 -8.39
CA GLY A 228 6.70 -3.34 -7.56
C GLY A 228 5.78 -2.15 -7.84
N GLY A 229 5.78 -1.18 -6.95
CA GLY A 229 4.90 -0.01 -7.07
C GLY A 229 5.22 1.04 -6.02
N GLU A 230 4.21 1.73 -5.53
CA GLU A 230 4.40 2.79 -4.52
C GLU A 230 3.25 2.89 -3.52
N ALA A 231 3.57 3.35 -2.32
CA ALA A 231 2.63 3.73 -1.28
C ALA A 231 3.21 4.89 -0.47
N ASP A 232 2.45 5.99 -0.31
CA ASP A 232 2.82 7.15 0.51
C ASP A 232 4.26 7.68 0.24
N ASP A 233 4.62 7.80 -1.04
CA ASP A 233 5.95 8.22 -1.50
C ASP A 233 7.09 7.21 -1.23
N TRP A 234 6.76 6.00 -0.73
CA TRP A 234 7.72 4.90 -0.62
C TRP A 234 7.63 4.00 -1.84
N TYR A 235 8.77 3.45 -2.25
CA TYR A 235 8.80 2.39 -3.24
C TYR A 235 8.48 1.04 -2.58
N ALA A 236 7.50 0.33 -3.13
CA ALA A 236 7.17 -1.03 -2.71
C ALA A 236 7.86 -2.03 -3.66
N PRO A 237 8.82 -2.85 -3.19
CA PRO A 237 9.60 -3.73 -4.06
C PRO A 237 8.74 -4.79 -4.74
N ALA A 238 9.23 -5.31 -5.87
CA ALA A 238 8.59 -6.41 -6.59
C ALA A 238 8.50 -7.67 -5.71
N LEU A 239 7.35 -8.36 -5.78
CA LEU A 239 7.09 -9.63 -5.08
C LEU A 239 7.09 -10.83 -6.03
N ASN A 240 7.72 -10.71 -7.18
CA ASN A 240 7.82 -11.76 -8.21
C ASN A 240 9.26 -11.96 -8.67
N ALA A 241 9.46 -12.53 -9.84
CA ALA A 241 10.77 -12.77 -10.44
C ALA A 241 11.64 -11.50 -10.60
N ARG A 242 11.06 -10.30 -10.50
CA ARG A 242 11.78 -9.02 -10.55
C ARG A 242 12.20 -8.53 -9.17
N SER A 243 11.98 -9.32 -8.11
CA SER A 243 12.38 -8.94 -6.75
C SER A 243 13.87 -8.59 -6.71
N PRO A 244 14.23 -7.39 -6.22
CA PRO A 244 15.62 -6.95 -6.18
C PRO A 244 16.41 -7.57 -5.02
N THR A 245 15.81 -8.46 -4.24
CA THR A 245 16.45 -9.05 -3.06
C THR A 245 17.77 -9.74 -3.41
N PRO A 246 18.87 -9.42 -2.70
CA PRO A 246 20.15 -10.08 -2.94
C PRO A 246 20.21 -11.51 -2.41
N LEU A 247 19.29 -11.88 -1.53
CA LEU A 247 19.17 -13.22 -0.93
C LEU A 247 17.82 -13.84 -1.26
N PRO A 248 17.76 -15.14 -1.61
CA PRO A 248 16.49 -15.81 -1.87
C PRO A 248 15.60 -15.82 -0.61
N TRP A 249 14.36 -15.39 -0.75
CA TRP A 249 13.36 -15.53 0.31
C TRP A 249 13.01 -17.01 0.52
N THR A 250 13.02 -17.45 1.76
CA THR A 250 12.35 -18.70 2.15
C THR A 250 10.95 -18.39 2.63
N GLN A 251 10.06 -19.36 2.55
CA GLN A 251 8.71 -19.21 3.10
C GLN A 251 8.73 -18.88 4.60
N ALA A 252 9.66 -19.47 5.35
CA ALA A 252 9.81 -19.22 6.78
C ALA A 252 10.25 -17.78 7.08
N HIS A 253 11.26 -17.26 6.37
CA HIS A 253 11.69 -15.86 6.49
C HIS A 253 10.58 -14.88 6.12
N LEU A 254 9.81 -15.18 5.07
CA LEU A 254 8.70 -14.34 4.66
C LEU A 254 7.57 -14.34 5.70
N ALA A 255 7.20 -15.51 6.23
CA ALA A 255 6.22 -15.61 7.32
C ALA A 255 6.70 -14.87 8.59
N GLN A 256 7.97 -14.97 8.94
CA GLN A 256 8.56 -14.23 10.04
C GLN A 256 8.49 -12.72 9.78
N TYR A 257 8.88 -12.26 8.59
CA TYR A 257 8.82 -10.85 8.20
C TYR A 257 7.41 -10.29 8.30
N LEU A 258 6.43 -10.98 7.73
CA LEU A 258 5.02 -10.55 7.76
C LEU A 258 4.45 -10.48 9.19
N ARG A 259 4.96 -11.28 10.13
CA ARG A 259 4.50 -11.30 11.53
C ARG A 259 5.23 -10.31 12.42
N THR A 260 6.51 -10.09 12.18
CA THR A 260 7.39 -9.36 13.12
C THR A 260 8.03 -8.12 12.53
N GLY A 261 7.84 -7.88 11.24
CA GLY A 261 8.52 -6.82 10.50
C GLY A 261 10.01 -7.08 10.25
N ILE A 262 10.52 -8.27 10.60
CA ILE A 262 11.94 -8.57 10.54
C ILE A 262 12.19 -9.95 9.95
N ALA A 263 12.99 -9.97 8.89
CA ALA A 263 13.61 -11.16 8.37
C ALA A 263 15.14 -11.02 8.48
N PRO A 264 15.81 -11.82 9.33
CA PRO A 264 17.25 -11.75 9.47
C PRO A 264 17.97 -11.91 8.14
N GLY A 265 18.89 -11.02 7.82
CA GLY A 265 19.63 -11.02 6.56
C GLY A 265 18.86 -10.60 5.30
N HIS A 266 17.58 -10.23 5.41
CA HIS A 266 16.77 -9.81 4.28
C HIS A 266 16.27 -8.37 4.38
N ALA A 267 15.41 -8.10 5.38
CA ALA A 267 14.72 -6.83 5.48
C ALA A 267 14.23 -6.53 6.89
N ILE A 268 14.04 -5.25 7.16
CA ILE A 268 13.27 -4.71 8.28
C ILE A 268 12.19 -3.82 7.68
N ALA A 269 10.95 -3.96 8.17
CA ALA A 269 9.83 -3.18 7.69
C ALA A 269 10.03 -1.69 8.02
N GLY A 270 9.93 -0.85 7.01
CA GLY A 270 9.97 0.61 7.13
C GLY A 270 8.75 1.25 6.47
N GLY A 271 8.44 2.50 6.83
CA GLY A 271 7.34 3.26 6.27
C GLY A 271 6.00 2.53 6.32
N PRO A 272 5.18 2.60 5.25
CA PRO A 272 3.85 1.99 5.22
C PRO A 272 3.82 0.49 5.51
N MET A 273 4.92 -0.23 5.25
CA MET A 273 4.99 -1.67 5.54
C MET A 273 5.02 -1.97 7.05
N GLN A 274 5.40 -1.01 7.90
CA GLN A 274 5.33 -1.16 9.35
C GLN A 274 3.89 -1.37 9.83
N ASP A 275 2.94 -0.56 9.32
CA ASP A 275 1.53 -0.70 9.67
C ASP A 275 0.98 -2.07 9.23
N VAL A 276 1.40 -2.56 8.08
CA VAL A 276 1.01 -3.88 7.56
C VAL A 276 1.46 -4.98 8.52
N VAL A 277 2.74 -5.00 8.90
CA VAL A 277 3.28 -6.07 9.76
C VAL A 277 2.76 -5.98 11.19
N VAL A 278 2.45 -4.80 11.71
CA VAL A 278 1.78 -4.63 13.02
C VAL A 278 0.42 -5.31 13.02
N GLN A 279 -0.38 -5.09 11.98
CA GLN A 279 -1.71 -5.69 11.88
C GLN A 279 -1.62 -7.20 11.64
N LEU A 280 -0.75 -7.65 10.74
CA LEU A 280 -0.54 -9.08 10.45
C LEU A 280 0.05 -9.83 11.64
N GLY A 281 0.89 -9.20 12.45
CA GLY A 281 1.43 -9.76 13.69
C GLY A 281 0.36 -10.12 14.72
N GLN A 282 -0.79 -9.43 14.69
CA GLN A 282 -1.95 -9.67 15.53
C GLN A 282 -3.01 -10.59 14.89
N ALA A 283 -2.86 -10.96 13.62
CA ALA A 283 -3.76 -11.85 12.92
C ALA A 283 -3.48 -13.33 13.23
N ASP A 284 -4.36 -14.22 12.78
CA ASP A 284 -4.14 -15.66 12.92
C ASP A 284 -2.86 -16.09 12.20
N GLN A 285 -2.01 -16.84 12.89
CA GLN A 285 -0.69 -17.23 12.39
C GLN A 285 -0.76 -18.18 11.18
N ASN A 286 -1.82 -19.01 11.08
CA ASN A 286 -2.02 -19.88 9.92
C ASN A 286 -2.38 -19.05 8.68
N ASP A 287 -3.15 -17.99 8.84
CA ASP A 287 -3.48 -17.05 7.75
C ASP A 287 -2.23 -16.31 7.26
N VAL A 288 -1.36 -15.86 8.16
CA VAL A 288 -0.09 -15.21 7.79
C VAL A 288 0.86 -16.22 7.12
N ALA A 289 0.92 -17.46 7.61
CA ALA A 289 1.71 -18.52 6.97
C ALA A 289 1.18 -18.87 5.57
N ALA A 290 -0.15 -18.92 5.40
CA ALA A 290 -0.78 -19.11 4.10
C ALA A 290 -0.45 -17.97 3.13
N LEU A 291 -0.50 -16.73 3.61
CA LEU A 291 -0.10 -15.55 2.83
C LEU A 291 1.37 -15.65 2.39
N ALA A 292 2.27 -16.03 3.29
CA ALA A 292 3.68 -16.26 2.97
C ALA A 292 3.86 -17.37 1.93
N THR A 293 3.06 -18.46 2.01
CA THR A 293 3.06 -19.54 1.02
C THR A 293 2.72 -19.03 -0.38
N TYR A 294 1.68 -18.21 -0.48
CA TYR A 294 1.23 -17.64 -1.75
C TYR A 294 2.29 -16.71 -2.36
N ILE A 295 2.77 -15.73 -1.60
CA ILE A 295 3.76 -14.73 -2.08
C ILE A 295 5.10 -15.41 -2.41
N HIS A 296 5.56 -16.37 -1.58
CA HIS A 296 6.77 -17.13 -1.88
C HIS A 296 6.70 -17.87 -3.22
N GLY A 297 5.50 -18.29 -3.64
CA GLY A 297 5.29 -18.92 -4.94
C GLY A 297 5.73 -18.05 -6.13
N PHE A 298 5.63 -16.74 -6.03
CA PHE A 298 6.11 -15.79 -7.04
C PHE A 298 7.60 -15.48 -6.88
N LEU A 299 8.07 -15.29 -5.65
CA LEU A 299 9.47 -14.92 -5.35
C LEU A 299 10.46 -16.01 -5.72
N LYS A 300 10.12 -17.29 -5.55
CA LYS A 300 10.99 -18.43 -5.91
C LYS A 300 11.27 -18.57 -7.41
N GLN A 301 10.52 -17.86 -8.25
CA GLN A 301 10.72 -17.85 -9.71
C GLN A 301 11.73 -16.77 -10.14
N ALA A 302 12.34 -16.06 -9.20
CA ALA A 302 13.33 -15.03 -9.50
C ALA A 302 14.48 -15.64 -10.35
N PRO A 303 14.90 -14.97 -11.44
CA PRO A 303 15.96 -15.49 -12.29
C PRO A 303 17.27 -15.59 -11.49
N ALA A 304 18.10 -16.57 -11.85
CA ALA A 304 19.45 -16.75 -11.29
C ALA A 304 20.40 -15.57 -11.50
N SER A 305 19.95 -14.53 -12.22
CA SER A 305 20.64 -13.26 -12.47
C SER A 305 20.43 -12.21 -11.38
N ALA A 306 19.77 -12.54 -10.26
CA ALA A 306 19.76 -11.66 -9.10
C ALA A 306 21.22 -11.35 -8.72
N PRO A 307 21.55 -10.09 -8.37
CA PRO A 307 22.90 -9.75 -7.95
C PRO A 307 23.34 -10.72 -6.84
N ALA A 308 24.50 -11.38 -7.02
CA ALA A 308 25.01 -12.26 -5.98
C ALA A 308 25.15 -11.46 -4.68
N ALA A 309 24.61 -12.00 -3.59
CA ALA A 309 24.73 -11.39 -2.28
C ALA A 309 26.20 -11.12 -1.98
N ARG A 310 26.53 -9.87 -1.72
CA ARG A 310 27.89 -9.51 -1.33
C ARG A 310 28.13 -10.01 0.11
N THR A 311 29.36 -10.45 0.38
CA THR A 311 29.74 -10.89 1.72
C THR A 311 29.54 -9.73 2.70
N PRO A 312 28.78 -9.93 3.80
CA PRO A 312 28.65 -8.93 4.84
C PRO A 312 30.01 -8.52 5.42
N GLY A 313 30.19 -7.24 5.68
CA GLY A 313 31.42 -6.72 6.23
C GLY A 313 31.44 -5.19 6.21
N PRO A 314 32.49 -4.56 6.75
CA PRO A 314 32.67 -3.12 6.65
C PRO A 314 32.66 -2.66 5.19
N LEU A 315 31.99 -1.54 4.93
CA LEU A 315 32.04 -0.95 3.59
C LEU A 315 33.41 -0.28 3.35
N PRO A 316 34.06 -0.51 2.19
CA PRO A 316 35.39 -0.02 1.93
C PRO A 316 35.40 1.50 1.65
N ALA A 317 36.53 2.14 1.88
CA ALA A 317 36.78 3.50 1.39
C ALA A 317 36.65 3.54 -0.16
N PRO A 318 36.23 4.68 -0.73
CA PRO A 318 36.21 4.85 -2.18
C PRO A 318 37.58 4.66 -2.81
N ARG A 319 37.61 4.05 -3.99
CA ARG A 319 38.85 3.89 -4.75
C ARG A 319 39.26 5.24 -5.38
N ASP A 320 40.58 5.47 -5.50
CA ASP A 320 41.06 6.74 -6.05
C ASP A 320 40.74 6.92 -7.54
N ASP A 321 40.42 5.84 -8.26
CA ASP A 321 39.99 5.85 -9.67
C ASP A 321 38.46 5.96 -9.84
N ASP A 322 37.71 6.17 -8.76
CA ASP A 322 36.25 6.31 -8.86
C ASP A 322 35.88 7.56 -9.68
N PRO A 323 35.04 7.42 -10.71
CA PRO A 323 34.67 8.53 -11.58
C PRO A 323 33.96 9.69 -10.88
N ASP A 324 33.38 9.45 -9.69
CA ASP A 324 32.73 10.46 -8.84
C ASP A 324 33.33 10.47 -7.43
N LEU A 325 34.66 10.48 -7.38
CA LEU A 325 35.43 10.32 -6.13
C LEU A 325 35.02 11.33 -5.05
N ALA A 326 34.76 12.58 -5.41
CA ALA A 326 34.40 13.61 -4.44
C ALA A 326 33.08 13.28 -3.74
N ARG A 327 32.06 12.86 -4.49
CA ARG A 327 30.76 12.44 -3.94
C ARG A 327 30.92 11.16 -3.11
N MET A 328 31.66 10.18 -3.60
CA MET A 328 31.89 8.92 -2.90
C MET A 328 32.65 9.14 -1.58
N ARG A 329 33.62 10.05 -1.53
CA ARG A 329 34.33 10.42 -0.30
C ARG A 329 33.39 11.07 0.71
N LEU A 330 32.57 12.04 0.30
CA LEU A 330 31.55 12.65 1.18
C LEU A 330 30.54 11.60 1.71
N GLY A 331 30.12 10.66 0.87
CA GLY A 331 29.24 9.57 1.25
C GLY A 331 29.88 8.61 2.25
N TYR A 332 31.14 8.23 2.02
CA TYR A 332 31.94 7.39 2.94
C TYR A 332 32.16 8.07 4.29
N GLU A 333 32.57 9.34 4.31
CA GLU A 333 32.75 10.12 5.54
C GLU A 333 31.45 10.16 6.35
N THR A 334 30.30 10.42 5.66
CA THR A 334 28.99 10.43 6.28
C THR A 334 28.63 9.04 6.82
N TYR A 335 28.90 7.97 6.06
CA TYR A 335 28.70 6.59 6.51
C TYR A 335 29.56 6.25 7.73
N ALA A 336 30.86 6.55 7.68
CA ALA A 336 31.78 6.25 8.76
C ALA A 336 31.42 6.96 10.07
N MET A 337 30.91 8.21 9.95
CA MET A 337 30.53 9.02 11.08
C MET A 337 29.17 8.60 11.71
N ALA A 338 28.16 8.30 10.88
CA ALA A 338 26.77 8.15 11.35
C ALA A 338 26.25 6.70 11.33
N CYS A 339 26.80 5.83 10.48
CA CYS A 339 26.18 4.52 10.18
C CYS A 339 27.06 3.32 10.57
N ALA A 340 28.38 3.40 10.37
CA ALA A 340 29.30 2.29 10.49
C ALA A 340 29.31 1.66 11.89
N SER A 341 29.09 2.46 12.94
CA SER A 341 29.04 1.96 14.33
C SER A 341 27.97 0.87 14.55
N CYS A 342 26.87 0.93 13.81
CA CYS A 342 25.78 -0.05 13.88
C CYS A 342 25.80 -1.06 12.72
N HIS A 343 26.18 -0.63 11.50
CA HIS A 343 26.04 -1.43 10.30
C HIS A 343 27.29 -2.21 9.88
N ASP A 344 28.47 -1.89 10.42
CA ASP A 344 29.66 -2.70 10.18
C ASP A 344 29.62 -4.00 11.03
N ALA A 345 29.97 -5.11 10.41
CA ALA A 345 30.00 -6.40 11.10
C ALA A 345 30.91 -6.35 12.32
N GLY A 346 30.40 -6.80 13.46
CA GLY A 346 31.14 -6.87 14.73
C GLY A 346 31.24 -5.56 15.51
N ARG A 347 30.65 -4.46 15.05
CA ARG A 347 30.63 -3.18 15.79
C ARG A 347 29.30 -2.88 16.47
N GLY A 348 28.21 -3.51 16.06
CA GLY A 348 26.87 -3.25 16.60
C GLY A 348 26.67 -3.85 18.01
N PRO A 349 25.71 -3.31 18.78
CA PRO A 349 25.34 -3.90 20.07
C PRO A 349 24.90 -5.35 19.87
N SER A 350 25.38 -6.22 20.72
CA SER A 350 25.29 -7.68 20.62
C SER A 350 23.88 -8.29 20.69
N SER A 351 22.83 -7.48 20.80
CA SER A 351 21.47 -7.92 21.08
C SER A 351 20.46 -7.59 19.96
N GLY A 352 20.78 -7.85 18.75
CA GLY A 352 19.85 -7.64 17.63
C GLY A 352 20.52 -6.87 16.52
N ALA A 353 21.46 -7.55 15.87
CA ALA A 353 22.31 -6.97 14.84
C ALA A 353 21.50 -6.11 13.84
N ALA A 354 21.95 -4.88 13.64
CA ALA A 354 21.50 -4.06 12.54
C ALA A 354 21.65 -4.86 11.22
N LEU A 355 20.74 -4.67 10.29
CA LEU A 355 20.82 -5.32 9.00
C LEU A 355 22.15 -4.96 8.31
N GLN A 356 22.88 -5.96 7.86
CA GLN A 356 24.08 -5.72 7.05
C GLN A 356 23.69 -5.05 5.76
N LEU A 357 24.26 -3.90 5.46
CA LEU A 357 23.82 -3.06 4.34
C LEU A 357 23.91 -3.75 2.98
N GLN A 358 24.90 -4.64 2.81
CA GLN A 358 25.02 -5.46 1.60
C GLN A 358 23.84 -6.43 1.37
N GLN A 359 22.98 -6.61 2.37
CA GLN A 359 21.80 -7.45 2.32
C GLN A 359 20.49 -6.63 2.31
N ALA A 360 20.58 -5.32 2.48
CA ALA A 360 19.43 -4.45 2.56
C ALA A 360 18.74 -4.30 1.18
N VAL A 361 17.52 -4.78 1.04
CA VAL A 361 16.75 -4.74 -0.22
C VAL A 361 16.69 -3.31 -0.80
N ALA A 362 16.53 -2.30 0.05
CA ALA A 362 16.45 -0.90 -0.37
C ALA A 362 17.69 -0.41 -1.16
N LEU A 363 18.85 -1.07 -1.02
CA LEU A 363 20.04 -0.75 -1.83
C LEU A 363 19.95 -1.34 -3.25
N TYR A 364 19.10 -2.33 -3.47
CA TYR A 364 18.93 -3.02 -4.75
C TYR A 364 17.67 -2.56 -5.49
N ASP A 365 16.77 -1.86 -4.82
CA ASP A 365 15.56 -1.30 -5.44
C ASP A 365 15.91 -0.44 -6.66
N PRO A 366 15.08 -0.42 -7.70
CA PRO A 366 15.28 0.45 -8.86
C PRO A 366 15.00 1.93 -8.56
N ASP A 367 14.41 2.23 -7.41
CA ASP A 367 13.99 3.56 -6.98
C ASP A 367 14.62 3.89 -5.61
N PRO A 368 15.28 5.04 -5.44
CA PRO A 368 15.97 5.38 -4.19
C PRO A 368 15.05 5.83 -3.05
N ARG A 369 13.76 6.09 -3.30
CA ARG A 369 12.84 6.73 -2.34
C ARG A 369 12.82 6.02 -0.99
N SER A 370 12.69 4.69 -0.96
CA SER A 370 12.68 3.94 0.29
C SER A 370 13.97 4.10 1.09
N LEU A 371 15.14 4.06 0.43
CA LEU A 371 16.41 4.31 1.12
C LEU A 371 16.50 5.74 1.66
N VAL A 372 16.08 6.73 0.89
CA VAL A 372 16.08 8.14 1.29
C VAL A 372 15.18 8.36 2.51
N HIS A 373 13.98 7.78 2.52
CA HIS A 373 13.07 7.84 3.66
C HIS A 373 13.64 7.12 4.88
N ILE A 374 14.23 5.93 4.72
CA ILE A 374 14.88 5.20 5.81
C ILE A 374 16.01 6.03 6.44
N ILE A 375 16.86 6.64 5.64
CA ILE A 375 17.93 7.52 6.15
C ILE A 375 17.34 8.72 6.91
N ARG A 376 16.32 9.35 6.37
CA ARG A 376 15.76 10.59 6.93
C ARG A 376 14.86 10.37 8.13
N GLU A 377 14.03 9.34 8.09
CA GLU A 377 12.96 9.11 9.08
C GLU A 377 13.33 8.05 10.11
N GLY A 378 14.29 7.19 9.76
CA GLY A 378 14.65 6.04 10.57
C GLY A 378 13.63 4.91 10.46
N ILE A 379 13.79 3.92 11.32
CA ILE A 379 12.86 2.81 11.50
C ILE A 379 12.52 2.74 12.98
N VAL A 380 11.26 3.04 13.30
CA VAL A 380 10.77 3.02 14.68
C VAL A 380 10.58 1.58 15.14
N PRO A 381 10.88 1.23 16.40
CA PRO A 381 10.57 -0.09 16.93
C PRO A 381 9.09 -0.41 16.83
N LEU A 382 8.77 -1.65 16.47
CA LEU A 382 7.40 -2.15 16.54
C LEU A 382 7.15 -2.63 17.99
N ASP A 383 6.08 -2.14 18.62
CA ASP A 383 5.55 -2.59 19.91
C ASP A 383 6.62 -2.85 20.99
N ASP A 384 7.23 -1.81 21.55
CA ASP A 384 8.17 -1.87 22.69
C ASP A 384 9.29 -2.92 22.56
N ALA A 385 9.57 -3.45 21.39
CA ALA A 385 10.63 -4.41 21.15
C ALA A 385 11.99 -3.74 21.40
N PRO A 386 12.70 -4.04 22.49
CA PRO A 386 13.96 -3.40 22.79
C PRO A 386 15.01 -3.74 21.73
N GLY A 387 15.74 -2.75 21.26
CA GLY A 387 16.99 -2.96 20.52
C GLY A 387 16.90 -2.99 18.99
N ARG A 388 15.78 -2.57 18.38
CA ARG A 388 15.61 -2.59 16.92
C ARG A 388 15.19 -1.22 16.39
N TRP A 389 16.04 -0.25 16.60
CA TRP A 389 15.78 1.14 16.28
C TRP A 389 16.89 1.69 15.39
N MET A 390 16.51 2.28 14.27
CA MET A 390 17.39 3.10 13.45
C MET A 390 16.93 4.55 13.58
N PRO A 391 17.76 5.46 14.10
CA PRO A 391 17.39 6.88 14.18
C PRO A 391 17.23 7.47 12.78
N GLY A 392 16.34 8.47 12.66
CA GLY A 392 16.26 9.28 11.46
C GLY A 392 17.32 10.37 11.50
N PHE A 393 17.97 10.60 10.38
CA PHE A 393 19.04 11.59 10.23
C PHE A 393 18.61 12.84 9.40
N GLY A 394 17.32 13.02 9.21
CA GLY A 394 16.80 14.10 8.35
C GLY A 394 16.93 15.51 8.94
N THR A 395 17.32 15.66 10.20
CA THR A 395 17.64 16.93 10.86
C THR A 395 19.15 17.16 10.97
N GLU A 396 19.95 16.10 10.97
CA GLU A 396 21.40 16.13 11.17
C GLU A 396 22.17 16.16 9.85
N LEU A 397 21.61 15.55 8.79
CA LEU A 397 22.22 15.48 7.47
C LEU A 397 21.49 16.39 6.48
N ASP A 398 22.25 17.25 5.79
CA ASP A 398 21.74 18.04 4.68
C ASP A 398 21.50 17.19 3.41
N GLU A 399 20.84 17.77 2.42
CA GLU A 399 20.51 17.11 1.16
C GLU A 399 21.75 16.58 0.42
N ALA A 400 22.87 17.32 0.46
CA ALA A 400 24.11 16.93 -0.19
C ALA A 400 24.71 15.67 0.45
N ARG A 401 24.73 15.60 1.79
CA ARG A 401 25.21 14.43 2.53
C ARG A 401 24.30 13.21 2.36
N ILE A 402 22.96 13.39 2.38
CA ILE A 402 22.02 12.30 2.13
C ILE A 402 22.20 11.74 0.72
N THR A 403 22.33 12.62 -0.28
CA THR A 403 22.56 12.22 -1.68
C THR A 403 23.88 11.48 -1.84
N ALA A 404 24.97 12.00 -1.26
CA ALA A 404 26.27 11.38 -1.31
C ALA A 404 26.30 10.02 -0.58
N LEU A 405 25.66 9.93 0.59
CA LEU A 405 25.52 8.70 1.36
C LEU A 405 24.74 7.64 0.57
N ALA A 406 23.59 7.98 0.02
CA ALA A 406 22.79 7.03 -0.77
C ALA A 406 23.54 6.54 -2.01
N ALA A 407 24.24 7.43 -2.73
CA ALA A 407 25.08 7.08 -3.86
C ALA A 407 26.23 6.13 -3.47
N TYR A 408 26.92 6.43 -2.36
CA TYR A 408 28.00 5.60 -1.82
C TYR A 408 27.47 4.20 -1.41
N LEU A 409 26.37 4.13 -0.66
CA LEU A 409 25.77 2.87 -0.25
C LEU A 409 25.35 2.02 -1.45
N ARG A 410 24.78 2.62 -2.50
CA ARG A 410 24.43 1.92 -3.73
C ARG A 410 25.66 1.33 -4.41
N ARG A 411 26.73 2.11 -4.57
CA ARG A 411 27.94 1.68 -5.28
C ARG A 411 28.75 0.68 -4.47
N TYR A 412 29.03 0.95 -3.22
CA TYR A 412 29.94 0.14 -2.38
C TYR A 412 29.23 -0.92 -1.56
N GLY A 413 27.94 -0.72 -1.22
CA GLY A 413 27.08 -1.70 -0.57
C GLY A 413 26.49 -2.70 -1.55
N ALA A 414 25.76 -2.24 -2.54
CA ALA A 414 25.09 -3.11 -3.51
C ALA A 414 25.95 -3.44 -4.76
N GLY A 415 27.03 -2.70 -5.04
CA GLY A 415 27.85 -2.90 -6.24
C GLY A 415 27.18 -2.44 -7.54
N ALA A 416 26.25 -1.49 -7.43
CA ALA A 416 25.48 -0.95 -8.54
C ALA A 416 25.74 0.56 -8.71
N GLU A 417 25.51 1.08 -9.91
CA GLU A 417 25.62 2.53 -10.15
C GLU A 417 24.55 3.30 -9.34
N PRO A 418 24.88 4.52 -8.87
CA PRO A 418 23.91 5.41 -8.24
C PRO A 418 22.68 5.61 -9.13
N TRP A 419 21.53 5.82 -8.48
CA TRP A 419 20.27 6.00 -9.22
C TRP A 419 20.28 7.29 -10.04
N PRO A 420 19.76 7.24 -11.27
CA PRO A 420 19.46 8.45 -12.03
C PRO A 420 18.43 9.30 -11.27
N GLY A 421 18.68 10.60 -11.14
CA GLY A 421 17.73 11.51 -10.47
C GLY A 421 17.69 11.40 -8.95
N LEU A 422 18.70 10.80 -8.32
CA LEU A 422 18.80 10.67 -6.87
C LEU A 422 18.66 12.02 -6.14
N GLU A 423 19.27 13.08 -6.67
CA GLU A 423 19.19 14.45 -6.14
C GLU A 423 17.74 14.92 -6.04
N LYS A 424 16.97 14.69 -7.11
CA LYS A 424 15.56 15.04 -7.15
C LYS A 424 14.74 14.25 -6.12
N SER A 425 15.02 12.96 -5.96
CA SER A 425 14.33 12.12 -4.97
C SER A 425 14.60 12.61 -3.55
N VAL A 426 15.82 13.05 -3.24
CA VAL A 426 16.16 13.65 -1.93
C VAL A 426 15.44 14.99 -1.73
N GLU A 427 15.48 15.87 -2.74
CA GLU A 427 14.78 17.16 -2.71
C GLU A 427 13.26 17.00 -2.50
N ASP A 428 12.62 16.08 -3.24
CA ASP A 428 11.19 15.82 -3.14
C ASP A 428 10.83 15.26 -1.75
N ALA A 429 11.63 14.35 -1.19
CA ALA A 429 11.44 13.81 0.15
C ALA A 429 11.60 14.90 1.24
N VAL A 430 12.48 15.90 1.05
CA VAL A 430 12.60 17.05 1.96
C VAL A 430 11.38 17.95 1.89
N LYS A 431 10.87 18.20 0.68
CA LYS A 431 9.70 19.08 0.46
C LYS A 431 8.41 18.45 0.99
N ASN A 432 8.23 17.14 0.84
CA ASN A 432 6.99 16.45 1.25
C ASN A 432 6.76 16.46 2.76
N LYS A 433 7.81 16.45 3.59
CA LYS A 433 7.69 16.64 5.05
C LYS A 433 7.19 18.03 5.48
N ARG A 434 7.22 19.02 4.61
CA ARG A 434 6.75 20.40 4.91
C ARG A 434 5.26 20.60 4.65
N LYS A 435 4.52 19.57 4.22
CA LYS A 435 3.06 19.60 4.07
C LYS A 435 2.43 18.88 5.25
N PRO A 436 1.76 19.62 6.17
CA PRO A 436 1.00 19.04 7.27
C PRO A 436 -0.25 18.32 6.77
#